data_136f17da82ac1869b2c7f486aeee3565
#
_entry.id   136f17da82ac1869b2c7f486aeee3565
#
_cell.length_a   1.000
_cell.length_b   1.000
_cell.length_c   1.000
_cell.angle_alpha   90.00
_cell.angle_beta   90.00
_cell.angle_gamma   90.00
#
_symmetry.space_group_name_H-M   'P 1'
#
loop_
_entity.id
_entity.type
_entity.pdbx_description
1 polymer ?
#
loop_
_entity_poly.entity_id
_entity_poly.type
_entity_poly.pdbx_seq_one_letter_code
_entity_poly.pdbx_strand_id
1 'polypeptide(L)'
;MKKLLLIAGLLFFSLTLLSQDTIRVKNNVFEVLYSQKLEQPLWIKYRSTNRPTNVNRGTMDFYKEPSVKTSDAEDYVKNIYDKGHGAPAATFSDNMENLKQTFSYLNCIMQDQYLNRGEWRLLEEQIRKWDDQENITVLIKLFFDDPVKRVSTNAAIPSYLQKHIYFEKQKKWKCFVFLNEKPKFKWQELEMICEDKDHK
;
A
#
# COMPACT_ATOMS: atom_id res chain seq x y z
N MET A 1 8.27 -35.05 -63.84
CA MET A 1 7.97 -35.38 -62.44
C MET A 1 8.70 -34.36 -61.54
N LYS A 2 7.96 -33.35 -61.05
CA LYS A 2 8.49 -32.28 -60.19
C LYS A 2 8.25 -32.71 -58.74
N LYS A 3 9.33 -32.86 -57.97
CA LYS A 3 9.25 -33.13 -56.52
C LYS A 3 9.00 -31.79 -55.81
N LEU A 4 7.84 -31.70 -55.14
CA LEU A 4 7.47 -30.60 -54.30
C LEU A 4 8.09 -30.86 -52.92
N LEU A 5 9.09 -30.05 -52.51
CA LEU A 5 9.62 -30.04 -51.13
C LEU A 5 8.69 -29.20 -50.25
N LEU A 6 7.98 -29.86 -49.35
CA LEU A 6 7.27 -29.16 -48.25
C LEU A 6 8.28 -28.80 -47.17
N ILE A 7 8.58 -27.50 -47.04
CA ILE A 7 9.33 -26.97 -45.89
C ILE A 7 8.28 -26.67 -44.80
N ALA A 8 8.19 -27.53 -43.79
CA ALA A 8 7.44 -27.31 -42.60
C ALA A 8 8.20 -26.30 -41.72
N GLY A 9 7.81 -25.04 -41.80
CA GLY A 9 8.31 -24.01 -40.91
C GLY A 9 7.77 -24.21 -39.49
N LEU A 10 8.62 -24.67 -38.57
CA LEU A 10 8.34 -24.64 -37.13
C LEU A 10 8.38 -23.20 -36.68
N LEU A 11 7.21 -22.61 -36.53
CA LEU A 11 7.02 -21.35 -35.77
C LEU A 11 7.24 -21.65 -34.28
N PHE A 12 8.44 -21.39 -33.78
CA PHE A 12 8.71 -21.30 -32.37
C PHE A 12 7.98 -20.04 -31.83
N PHE A 13 6.78 -20.22 -31.30
CA PHE A 13 6.16 -19.25 -30.44
C PHE A 13 6.92 -19.24 -29.11
N SER A 14 7.92 -18.35 -29.00
CA SER A 14 8.50 -18.04 -27.71
C SER A 14 7.39 -17.35 -26.89
N LEU A 15 6.71 -18.12 -26.03
CA LEU A 15 5.97 -17.56 -24.91
C LEU A 15 7.00 -16.86 -24.02
N THR A 16 7.18 -15.55 -24.23
CA THR A 16 7.74 -14.70 -23.19
C THR A 16 6.74 -14.75 -22.02
N LEU A 17 7.08 -15.50 -20.98
CA LEU A 17 6.47 -15.34 -19.67
C LEU A 17 6.73 -13.89 -19.25
N LEU A 18 5.77 -13.00 -19.56
CA LEU A 18 5.68 -11.67 -18.95
C LEU A 18 5.52 -11.95 -17.45
N SER A 19 6.62 -11.87 -16.72
CA SER A 19 6.58 -11.85 -15.27
C SER A 19 5.55 -10.79 -14.89
N GLN A 20 4.45 -11.21 -14.27
CA GLN A 20 3.39 -10.30 -13.89
C GLN A 20 3.98 -9.35 -12.83
N ASP A 21 4.27 -8.11 -13.21
CA ASP A 21 4.87 -7.12 -12.33
C ASP A 21 4.03 -6.87 -11.08
N THR A 22 2.71 -6.98 -11.22
CA THR A 22 1.76 -6.72 -10.14
C THR A 22 1.16 -8.03 -9.61
N ILE A 23 1.05 -8.11 -8.30
CA ILE A 23 0.35 -9.19 -7.60
C ILE A 23 -0.74 -8.62 -6.70
N ARG A 24 -1.83 -9.36 -6.56
CA ARG A 24 -2.91 -9.04 -5.62
C ARG A 24 -2.90 -10.04 -4.48
N VAL A 25 -2.77 -9.54 -3.26
CA VAL A 25 -2.76 -10.36 -2.04
C VAL A 25 -3.86 -9.87 -1.11
N LYS A 26 -4.56 -10.82 -0.48
CA LYS A 26 -5.60 -10.52 0.52
C LYS A 26 -5.39 -11.43 1.72
N ASN A 27 -5.42 -10.84 2.92
CA ASN A 27 -5.42 -11.54 4.18
C ASN A 27 -6.57 -11.05 5.08
N ASN A 28 -6.55 -11.35 6.38
CA ASN A 28 -7.60 -10.94 7.32
C ASN A 28 -7.58 -9.44 7.64
N VAL A 29 -6.49 -8.73 7.35
CA VAL A 29 -6.23 -7.34 7.74
C VAL A 29 -6.38 -6.39 6.58
N PHE A 30 -5.79 -6.74 5.43
CA PHE A 30 -5.78 -5.87 4.26
C PHE A 30 -5.85 -6.65 2.94
N GLU A 31 -6.16 -5.93 1.91
CA GLU A 31 -6.01 -6.34 0.52
C GLU A 31 -5.09 -5.34 -0.18
N VAL A 32 -4.15 -5.84 -0.98
CA VAL A 32 -3.13 -5.02 -1.65
C VAL A 32 -2.97 -5.43 -3.10
N LEU A 33 -2.80 -4.44 -3.99
CA LEU A 33 -2.18 -4.60 -5.29
C LEU A 33 -0.74 -4.09 -5.17
N TYR A 34 0.23 -4.96 -5.35
CA TYR A 34 1.65 -4.69 -5.15
C TYR A 34 2.43 -4.77 -6.45
N SER A 35 3.29 -3.81 -6.73
CA SER A 35 4.23 -3.85 -7.86
C SER A 35 5.60 -4.33 -7.39
N GLN A 36 6.03 -5.48 -7.91
CA GLN A 36 7.35 -6.04 -7.65
C GLN A 36 8.47 -5.21 -8.33
N LYS A 37 8.15 -4.52 -9.43
CA LYS A 37 9.06 -3.60 -10.12
C LYS A 37 9.32 -2.33 -9.32
N LEU A 38 8.29 -1.79 -8.67
CA LEU A 38 8.39 -0.62 -7.81
C LEU A 38 8.85 -0.98 -6.40
N GLU A 39 8.68 -2.25 -5.99
CA GLU A 39 8.87 -2.72 -4.61
C GLU A 39 8.00 -1.91 -3.62
N GLN A 40 6.79 -1.55 -4.10
CA GLN A 40 5.81 -0.75 -3.37
C GLN A 40 4.38 -1.21 -3.69
N PRO A 41 3.44 -1.03 -2.75
CA PRO A 41 2.02 -1.16 -3.07
C PRO A 41 1.59 -0.09 -4.07
N LEU A 42 0.68 -0.44 -4.97
CA LEU A 42 -0.05 0.51 -5.81
C LEU A 42 -1.29 1.01 -5.08
N TRP A 43 -1.95 0.10 -4.37
CA TRP A 43 -3.01 0.45 -3.43
C TRP A 43 -3.11 -0.59 -2.31
N ILE A 44 -3.61 -0.13 -1.16
CA ILE A 44 -3.91 -0.96 0.01
C ILE A 44 -5.33 -0.64 0.46
N LYS A 45 -6.12 -1.67 0.72
CA LYS A 45 -7.49 -1.54 1.24
C LYS A 45 -7.63 -2.29 2.55
N TYR A 46 -8.21 -1.66 3.58
CA TYR A 46 -8.52 -2.29 4.86
C TYR A 46 -9.85 -1.79 5.43
N ARG A 47 -10.35 -2.47 6.46
CA ARG A 47 -11.58 -2.11 7.16
C ARG A 47 -11.31 -1.88 8.64
N SER A 48 -11.64 -0.68 9.13
CA SER A 48 -11.58 -0.30 10.54
C SER A 48 -12.96 -0.49 11.17
N THR A 49 -13.03 -1.19 12.32
CA THR A 49 -14.31 -1.67 12.88
C THR A 49 -14.33 -1.63 14.42
N ASN A 50 -13.86 -0.56 15.01
CA ASN A 50 -13.80 -0.38 16.47
C ASN A 50 -13.25 -1.63 17.21
N ARG A 51 -12.04 -2.06 16.83
CA ARG A 51 -11.39 -3.23 17.45
C ARG A 51 -10.77 -2.85 18.78
N PRO A 52 -10.85 -3.73 19.78
CA PRO A 52 -10.16 -3.50 21.06
C PRO A 52 -8.64 -3.55 20.87
N THR A 53 -7.91 -2.81 21.70
CA THR A 53 -6.45 -2.90 21.78
C THR A 53 -6.08 -3.90 22.86
N ASN A 54 -5.76 -5.14 22.48
CA ASN A 54 -5.48 -6.24 23.42
C ASN A 54 -4.01 -6.65 23.46
N VAL A 55 -3.25 -6.34 22.39
CA VAL A 55 -1.86 -6.77 22.25
C VAL A 55 -0.95 -5.61 21.88
N ASN A 56 0.32 -5.72 22.29
CA ASN A 56 1.35 -4.73 22.00
C ASN A 56 2.32 -5.27 20.94
N ARG A 57 2.80 -4.39 20.05
CA ARG A 57 3.78 -4.73 19.02
C ARG A 57 5.13 -5.21 19.57
N GLY A 58 5.52 -4.81 20.80
CA GLY A 58 6.84 -5.12 21.37
C GLY A 58 7.97 -4.67 20.43
N THR A 59 8.89 -5.60 20.14
CA THR A 59 10.03 -5.42 19.22
C THR A 59 9.73 -5.85 17.77
N MET A 60 8.45 -6.04 17.41
CA MET A 60 8.04 -6.50 16.07
C MET A 60 8.49 -5.52 14.99
N ASP A 61 9.11 -6.05 13.93
CA ASP A 61 9.53 -5.32 12.74
C ASP A 61 8.95 -5.98 11.49
N PHE A 62 9.06 -5.32 10.35
CA PHE A 62 8.54 -5.79 9.07
C PHE A 62 9.24 -7.06 8.59
N TYR A 63 8.45 -7.97 7.98
CA TYR A 63 8.92 -9.23 7.40
C TYR A 63 8.59 -9.33 5.91
N LYS A 64 9.43 -10.07 5.18
CA LYS A 64 9.24 -10.35 3.75
C LYS A 64 8.27 -11.51 3.52
N GLU A 65 7.46 -11.39 2.48
CA GLU A 65 6.72 -12.54 1.94
C GLU A 65 7.65 -13.34 1.01
N PRO A 66 7.90 -14.64 1.26
CA PRO A 66 8.94 -15.39 0.56
C PRO A 66 8.80 -15.46 -0.97
N SER A 67 7.56 -15.38 -1.47
CA SER A 67 7.24 -15.52 -2.90
C SER A 67 7.13 -14.19 -3.65
N VAL A 68 7.35 -13.05 -2.97
CA VAL A 68 7.14 -11.71 -3.54
C VAL A 68 8.39 -10.87 -3.41
N LYS A 69 8.81 -10.24 -4.49
CA LYS A 69 9.85 -9.23 -4.43
C LYS A 69 9.27 -7.95 -3.82
N THR A 70 9.59 -7.70 -2.55
CA THR A 70 9.17 -6.50 -1.81
C THR A 70 10.37 -5.60 -1.48
N SER A 71 10.12 -4.36 -1.06
CA SER A 71 11.11 -3.60 -0.29
C SER A 71 11.54 -4.39 0.94
N ASP A 72 12.65 -3.99 1.53
CA ASP A 72 13.20 -4.64 2.72
C ASP A 72 13.86 -3.64 3.69
N ALA A 73 14.51 -4.15 4.73
CA ALA A 73 15.13 -3.30 5.75
C ALA A 73 16.24 -2.39 5.20
N GLU A 74 16.96 -2.83 4.15
CA GLU A 74 18.07 -2.08 3.56
C GLU A 74 17.58 -0.83 2.83
N ASP A 75 16.36 -0.86 2.27
CA ASP A 75 15.74 0.26 1.57
C ASP A 75 15.50 1.47 2.48
N TYR A 76 15.46 1.27 3.78
CA TYR A 76 15.18 2.32 4.78
C TYR A 76 16.45 2.78 5.55
N VAL A 77 17.62 2.29 5.16
CA VAL A 77 18.87 2.66 5.80
C VAL A 77 19.43 3.96 5.18
N LYS A 78 19.88 4.90 6.04
CA LYS A 78 20.54 6.15 5.64
C LYS A 78 19.72 7.05 4.71
N ASN A 79 18.41 7.07 4.88
CA ASN A 79 17.51 8.01 4.21
C ASN A 79 16.44 8.55 5.17
N ILE A 80 15.54 9.38 4.66
CA ILE A 80 14.52 10.09 5.48
C ILE A 80 13.20 9.33 5.58
N TYR A 81 13.10 8.14 4.97
CA TYR A 81 11.84 7.42 4.88
C TYR A 81 11.67 6.44 6.03
N ASP A 82 10.46 6.39 6.56
CA ASP A 82 10.00 5.38 7.51
C ASP A 82 9.38 4.19 6.76
N LYS A 83 9.38 3.04 7.42
CA LYS A 83 8.49 1.90 7.09
C LYS A 83 7.07 2.28 7.47
N GLY A 84 6.37 3.02 6.61
CA GLY A 84 5.01 3.49 6.85
C GLY A 84 3.99 2.35 6.69
N HIS A 85 3.10 2.18 7.67
CA HIS A 85 2.02 1.21 7.56
C HIS A 85 0.91 1.73 6.62
N GLY A 86 0.43 0.88 5.69
CA GLY A 86 -0.82 1.13 4.98
C GLY A 86 -2.02 0.86 5.88
N ALA A 87 -2.26 -0.40 6.25
CA ALA A 87 -3.20 -0.78 7.31
C ALA A 87 -2.48 -0.64 8.66
N PRO A 88 -2.92 0.28 9.55
CA PRO A 88 -2.17 0.67 10.74
C PRO A 88 -2.14 -0.43 11.81
N ALA A 89 -0.99 -0.68 12.43
CA ALA A 89 -0.85 -1.64 13.52
C ALA A 89 -1.82 -1.35 14.69
N ALA A 90 -2.03 -0.08 15.03
CA ALA A 90 -2.94 0.31 16.10
C ALA A 90 -4.42 -0.01 15.82
N THR A 91 -4.83 -0.13 14.57
CA THR A 91 -6.20 -0.54 14.19
C THR A 91 -6.39 -2.06 14.30
N PHE A 92 -5.31 -2.84 14.27
CA PHE A 92 -5.34 -4.31 14.22
C PHE A 92 -4.60 -4.96 15.40
N SER A 93 -4.56 -4.28 16.54
CA SER A 93 -3.98 -4.78 17.78
C SER A 93 -4.99 -5.54 18.67
N ASP A 94 -6.09 -6.02 18.08
CA ASP A 94 -7.09 -6.85 18.74
C ASP A 94 -6.57 -8.27 19.09
N ASN A 95 -5.67 -8.81 18.27
CA ASN A 95 -4.97 -10.06 18.52
C ASN A 95 -3.60 -10.06 17.83
N MET A 96 -2.73 -11.00 18.24
CA MET A 96 -1.34 -11.10 17.76
C MET A 96 -1.24 -11.45 16.27
N GLU A 97 -2.16 -12.26 15.74
CA GLU A 97 -2.18 -12.68 14.34
C GLU A 97 -2.47 -11.49 13.44
N ASN A 98 -3.52 -10.71 13.72
CA ASN A 98 -3.87 -9.51 12.97
C ASN A 98 -2.74 -8.47 13.06
N LEU A 99 -2.23 -8.23 14.27
CA LEU A 99 -1.12 -7.30 14.47
C LEU A 99 0.10 -7.69 13.63
N LYS A 100 0.51 -8.97 13.65
CA LYS A 100 1.65 -9.47 12.86
C LYS A 100 1.44 -9.25 11.36
N GLN A 101 0.23 -9.47 10.83
CA GLN A 101 -0.05 -9.25 9.41
C GLN A 101 0.19 -7.80 8.98
N THR A 102 -0.01 -6.82 9.87
CA THR A 102 0.28 -5.40 9.53
C THR A 102 1.75 -5.14 9.25
N PHE A 103 2.66 -5.98 9.76
CA PHE A 103 4.11 -5.87 9.59
C PHE A 103 4.66 -6.60 8.35
N SER A 104 3.81 -7.06 7.42
CA SER A 104 4.27 -7.51 6.10
C SER A 104 4.78 -6.33 5.27
N TYR A 105 5.91 -6.50 4.55
CA TYR A 105 6.37 -5.50 3.58
C TYR A 105 5.38 -5.25 2.44
N LEU A 106 4.39 -6.11 2.22
CA LEU A 106 3.26 -5.83 1.32
C LEU A 106 2.40 -4.65 1.82
N ASN A 107 2.39 -4.40 3.12
CA ASN A 107 1.69 -3.30 3.78
C ASN A 107 2.59 -2.10 4.10
N CYS A 108 3.85 -2.13 3.63
CA CYS A 108 4.86 -1.13 3.92
C CYS A 108 4.96 -0.10 2.80
N ILE A 109 4.86 1.17 3.15
CA ILE A 109 4.97 2.32 2.24
C ILE A 109 6.28 3.05 2.53
N MET A 110 7.06 3.36 1.50
CA MET A 110 8.22 4.25 1.59
C MET A 110 7.73 5.68 1.84
N GLN A 111 7.61 6.07 3.10
CA GLN A 111 6.92 7.28 3.51
C GLN A 111 7.84 8.26 4.21
N ASP A 112 7.80 9.56 3.83
CA ASP A 112 8.53 10.60 4.53
C ASP A 112 8.25 10.54 6.05
N GLN A 113 9.31 10.61 6.87
CA GLN A 113 9.21 10.43 8.32
C GLN A 113 8.33 11.48 9.00
N TYR A 114 8.33 12.73 8.52
CA TYR A 114 7.51 13.80 9.11
C TYR A 114 6.03 13.63 8.74
N LEU A 115 5.76 13.17 7.50
CA LEU A 115 4.41 12.82 7.10
C LEU A 115 3.89 11.63 7.92
N ASN A 116 4.66 10.53 7.94
CA ASN A 116 4.26 9.30 8.62
C ASN A 116 3.99 9.51 10.12
N ARG A 117 4.89 10.19 10.82
CA ARG A 117 4.79 10.46 12.27
C ARG A 117 3.87 11.63 12.61
N GLY A 118 3.50 12.45 11.62
CA GLY A 118 2.69 13.66 11.73
C GLY A 118 1.25 13.48 11.24
N GLU A 119 0.89 14.19 10.18
CA GLU A 119 -0.49 14.34 9.70
C GLU A 119 -1.12 13.02 9.24
N TRP A 120 -0.33 12.09 8.70
CA TRP A 120 -0.80 10.77 8.35
C TRP A 120 -1.29 9.98 9.58
N ARG A 121 -0.45 9.93 10.64
CA ARG A 121 -0.80 9.30 11.92
C ARG A 121 -2.01 9.96 12.59
N LEU A 122 -2.11 11.30 12.55
CA LEU A 122 -3.24 12.04 13.12
C LEU A 122 -4.56 11.71 12.41
N LEU A 123 -4.55 11.56 11.08
CA LEU A 123 -5.73 11.10 10.35
C LEU A 123 -6.08 9.64 10.68
N GLU A 124 -5.10 8.76 10.89
CA GLU A 124 -5.36 7.39 11.34
C GLU A 124 -6.00 7.34 12.74
N GLU A 125 -5.55 8.19 13.65
CA GLU A 125 -6.18 8.35 14.96
C GLU A 125 -7.63 8.83 14.83
N GLN A 126 -7.89 9.76 13.91
CA GLN A 126 -9.24 10.24 13.63
C GLN A 126 -10.13 9.16 13.01
N ILE A 127 -9.59 8.32 12.12
CA ILE A 127 -10.32 7.18 11.54
C ILE A 127 -10.75 6.22 12.66
N ARG A 128 -9.88 5.90 13.63
CA ARG A 128 -10.23 5.08 14.80
C ARG A 128 -11.30 5.73 15.71
N LYS A 129 -11.39 7.05 15.77
CA LYS A 129 -12.51 7.73 16.47
C LYS A 129 -13.81 7.67 15.67
N TRP A 130 -13.73 7.69 14.35
CA TRP A 130 -14.92 7.56 13.51
C TRP A 130 -15.44 6.12 13.51
N ASP A 131 -14.57 5.11 13.59
CA ASP A 131 -15.01 3.72 13.61
C ASP A 131 -15.71 3.29 14.90
N ASP A 132 -15.65 4.11 15.97
CA ASP A 132 -16.49 3.96 17.16
C ASP A 132 -18.00 4.08 16.83
N GLN A 133 -18.36 4.77 15.75
CA GLN A 133 -19.75 5.06 15.36
C GLN A 133 -20.26 4.19 14.23
N GLU A 134 -19.37 3.80 13.33
CA GLU A 134 -19.68 2.95 12.19
C GLU A 134 -18.41 2.32 11.57
N ASN A 135 -18.60 1.24 10.84
CA ASN A 135 -17.49 0.63 10.11
C ASN A 135 -16.98 1.55 9.01
N ILE A 136 -15.67 1.58 8.86
CA ILE A 136 -14.95 2.43 7.90
C ILE A 136 -14.15 1.54 6.95
N THR A 137 -14.35 1.68 5.65
CA THR A 137 -13.44 1.10 4.64
C THR A 137 -12.45 2.18 4.20
N VAL A 138 -11.18 1.86 4.24
CA VAL A 138 -10.10 2.76 3.81
C VAL A 138 -9.40 2.17 2.60
N LEU A 139 -9.22 3.00 1.56
CA LEU A 139 -8.42 2.70 0.37
C LEU A 139 -7.30 3.74 0.27
N ILE A 140 -6.07 3.26 0.28
CA ILE A 140 -4.87 4.07 0.09
C ILE A 140 -4.34 3.79 -1.31
N LYS A 141 -4.08 4.84 -2.09
CA LYS A 141 -3.47 4.77 -3.43
C LYS A 141 -2.12 5.49 -3.42
N LEU A 142 -1.13 4.89 -4.06
CA LEU A 142 0.20 5.44 -4.19
C LEU A 142 0.43 5.87 -5.63
N PHE A 143 1.04 7.05 -5.80
CA PHE A 143 1.35 7.63 -7.10
C PHE A 143 2.83 7.93 -7.20
N PHE A 144 3.39 7.71 -8.38
CA PHE A 144 4.82 7.82 -8.64
C PHE A 144 5.06 8.80 -9.80
N ASP A 145 6.11 9.61 -9.71
CA ASP A 145 6.53 10.49 -10.80
C ASP A 145 7.05 9.71 -12.01
N ASP A 146 7.12 10.36 -13.14
CA ASP A 146 7.85 9.87 -14.29
C ASP A 146 8.96 10.91 -14.63
N PRO A 147 10.25 10.55 -14.50
CA PRO A 147 10.79 9.24 -14.07
C PRO A 147 10.58 8.94 -12.59
N VAL A 148 10.42 7.67 -12.27
CA VAL A 148 10.22 7.17 -10.90
C VAL A 148 11.45 7.46 -10.05
N LYS A 149 11.27 8.16 -8.94
CA LYS A 149 12.31 8.33 -7.90
C LYS A 149 12.51 7.04 -7.11
N ARG A 150 13.75 6.73 -6.75
CA ARG A 150 14.11 5.51 -6.03
C ARG A 150 15.17 5.78 -4.97
N VAL A 151 15.19 4.95 -3.92
CA VAL A 151 16.33 4.85 -3.01
C VAL A 151 17.48 4.11 -3.71
N SER A 152 18.68 4.18 -3.13
CA SER A 152 19.89 3.56 -3.72
C SER A 152 19.81 2.04 -3.90
N THR A 153 19.00 1.37 -3.13
CA THR A 153 18.72 -0.07 -3.16
C THR A 153 17.62 -0.48 -4.14
N ASN A 154 16.98 0.48 -4.80
CA ASN A 154 16.02 0.35 -5.90
C ASN A 154 14.53 0.50 -5.54
N ALA A 155 14.11 0.38 -4.29
CA ALA A 155 12.69 0.60 -3.96
C ALA A 155 12.21 1.99 -4.39
N ALA A 156 11.02 2.07 -4.99
CA ALA A 156 10.46 3.31 -5.49
C ALA A 156 9.93 4.18 -4.34
N ILE A 157 10.04 5.49 -4.53
CA ILE A 157 9.53 6.50 -3.61
C ILE A 157 8.23 7.06 -4.19
N PRO A 158 7.05 6.85 -3.56
CA PRO A 158 5.82 7.50 -3.99
C PRO A 158 5.96 9.02 -3.92
N SER A 159 5.45 9.74 -4.91
CA SER A 159 5.44 11.20 -4.94
C SER A 159 4.36 11.76 -4.04
N TYR A 160 3.19 11.11 -4.07
CA TYR A 160 2.06 11.44 -3.20
C TYR A 160 1.18 10.22 -2.95
N LEU A 161 0.37 10.33 -1.91
CA LEU A 161 -0.56 9.30 -1.45
C LEU A 161 -1.97 9.87 -1.38
N GLN A 162 -2.95 9.09 -1.76
CA GLN A 162 -4.35 9.39 -1.50
C GLN A 162 -4.91 8.43 -0.46
N LYS A 163 -5.69 8.95 0.48
CA LYS A 163 -6.43 8.14 1.46
C LYS A 163 -7.92 8.42 1.28
N HIS A 164 -8.64 7.42 0.78
CA HIS A 164 -10.07 7.44 0.55
C HIS A 164 -10.76 6.68 1.69
N ILE A 165 -11.70 7.31 2.35
CA ILE A 165 -12.35 6.84 3.58
C ILE A 165 -13.85 6.73 3.32
N TYR A 166 -14.37 5.51 3.31
CA TYR A 166 -15.79 5.22 3.11
C TYR A 166 -16.49 4.93 4.44
N PHE A 167 -17.49 5.72 4.74
CA PHE A 167 -18.39 5.57 5.89
C PHE A 167 -19.53 4.65 5.49
N GLU A 168 -19.51 3.40 5.96
CA GLU A 168 -20.38 2.33 5.44
C GLU A 168 -21.87 2.57 5.73
N LYS A 169 -22.21 3.13 6.90
CA LYS A 169 -23.59 3.46 7.27
C LYS A 169 -24.11 4.72 6.55
N GLN A 170 -23.27 5.76 6.50
CA GLN A 170 -23.61 7.01 5.83
C GLN A 170 -23.55 6.92 4.30
N LYS A 171 -22.89 5.89 3.75
CA LYS A 171 -22.60 5.73 2.30
C LYS A 171 -21.91 6.95 1.69
N LYS A 172 -20.96 7.54 2.43
CA LYS A 172 -20.22 8.74 2.05
C LYS A 172 -18.73 8.48 2.02
N TRP A 173 -18.06 9.19 1.12
CA TRP A 173 -16.61 9.20 1.01
C TRP A 173 -16.04 10.52 1.55
N LYS A 174 -14.85 10.43 2.15
CA LYS A 174 -13.91 11.52 2.35
C LYS A 174 -12.59 11.13 1.74
N CYS A 175 -11.97 12.02 0.98
CA CYS A 175 -10.74 11.76 0.27
C CYS A 175 -9.70 12.81 0.65
N PHE A 176 -8.47 12.36 0.87
CA PHE A 176 -7.35 13.22 1.27
C PHE A 176 -6.15 12.94 0.38
N VAL A 177 -5.38 13.99 0.03
CA VAL A 177 -4.13 13.87 -0.72
C VAL A 177 -2.97 14.40 0.10
N PHE A 178 -1.90 13.61 0.18
CA PHE A 178 -0.67 13.94 0.90
C PHE A 178 0.51 13.88 -0.06
N LEU A 179 1.27 14.95 -0.19
CA LEU A 179 2.60 14.86 -0.78
C LEU A 179 3.50 14.02 0.15
N ASN A 180 4.34 13.17 -0.42
CA ASN A 180 5.26 12.33 0.36
C ASN A 180 6.51 13.13 0.79
N GLU A 181 6.26 14.21 1.52
CA GLU A 181 7.26 15.14 2.06
C GLU A 181 6.80 15.67 3.42
N LYS A 182 7.65 16.46 4.08
CA LYS A 182 7.27 17.14 5.33
C LYS A 182 6.00 17.98 5.14
N PRO A 183 4.89 17.70 5.87
CA PRO A 183 3.63 18.39 5.70
C PRO A 183 3.74 19.89 5.97
N LYS A 184 3.09 20.69 5.11
CA LYS A 184 2.91 22.16 5.28
C LYS A 184 1.54 22.51 5.81
N PHE A 185 0.58 21.58 5.67
CA PHE A 185 -0.83 21.76 6.02
C PHE A 185 -1.26 20.64 6.96
N LYS A 186 -2.29 20.90 7.77
CA LYS A 186 -2.94 19.89 8.60
C LYS A 186 -3.78 18.97 7.72
N TRP A 187 -3.99 17.72 8.15
CA TRP A 187 -4.75 16.76 7.37
C TRP A 187 -6.17 17.24 7.00
N GLN A 188 -6.81 18.07 7.87
CA GLN A 188 -8.14 18.64 7.59
C GLN A 188 -8.17 19.57 6.36
N GLU A 189 -7.03 20.20 6.06
CA GLU A 189 -6.87 21.11 4.91
C GLU A 189 -6.51 20.37 3.61
N LEU A 190 -6.24 19.05 3.70
CA LEU A 190 -5.86 18.20 2.58
C LEU A 190 -7.03 17.40 2.01
N GLU A 191 -8.27 17.70 2.42
CA GLU A 191 -9.48 17.07 1.86
C GLU A 191 -9.66 17.48 0.40
N MET A 192 -9.91 16.48 -0.46
CA MET A 192 -10.13 16.66 -1.89
C MET A 192 -11.50 16.09 -2.30
N ILE A 193 -11.99 16.47 -3.48
CA ILE A 193 -13.19 15.88 -4.05
C ILE A 193 -12.91 14.42 -4.40
N CYS A 194 -13.75 13.51 -3.92
CA CYS A 194 -13.70 12.11 -4.28
C CYS A 194 -14.31 11.92 -5.68
N GLU A 195 -13.59 11.30 -6.61
CA GLU A 195 -14.13 10.97 -7.93
C GLU A 195 -14.70 9.53 -7.93
N ASP A 196 -15.88 9.31 -8.53
CA ASP A 196 -16.54 8.00 -8.55
C ASP A 196 -15.70 6.88 -9.19
N LYS A 197 -14.85 7.22 -10.18
CA LYS A 197 -13.91 6.28 -10.81
C LYS A 197 -12.85 5.74 -9.85
N ASP A 198 -12.61 6.44 -8.75
CA ASP A 198 -11.59 6.08 -7.76
C ASP A 198 -12.00 4.93 -6.85
N HIS A 199 -13.27 4.50 -6.90
CA HIS A 199 -13.85 3.54 -5.96
C HIS A 199 -14.22 2.18 -6.59
N LYS A 200 -13.97 2.01 -7.91
CA LYS A 200 -14.25 0.78 -8.66
C LYS A 200 -13.14 -0.24 -8.62
#